data_4bf204de38b7ee1a9a801181cc09b464
#
_entry.id   4bf204de38b7ee1a9a801181cc09b464
#
_cell.length_a   1.000
_cell.length_b   1.000
_cell.length_c   1.000
_cell.angle_alpha   90.00
_cell.angle_beta   90.00
_cell.angle_gamma   90.00
#
_symmetry.space_group_name_H-M   'P 1'
#
loop_
_entity.id
_entity.type
_entity.pdbx_description
1 polymer ?
#
loop_
_entity_poly.entity_id
_entity_poly.type
_entity_poly.pdbx_seq_one_letter_code
_entity_poly.pdbx_strand_id
1 'polypeptide(L)'
;MTLDYYKVKLKETADKLSEFKKGILAVDESTKTIGKRLSDINVENTEENRQAYRGMLFTTPDLGNYISGAILYEETLYQKHVDGDSMVDKLTKQGIIPGIKVDKGLKPLVGALEHETFCSGLDGLTERASDYYEQGARFAKWRAVLQITEDGPSDLAIQENAWGLARYARAVQEAGLVPIIEPEILMDGDHSIETTSQIQQRVITEVYKACHLNGVYLEGTLLKPSMTVSGSDAPEDDAETVAKMTVETLLRCVPAAVPGIVFLSGGLSEDQASTYLNEMQHVAMTLSNVPWNLSFSFGRALQHSCLREWSGVDEKAGHIALLERARANSEASCGLYANSEEGVSNESLFVSDYKY
;
A
#
# COMPACT_ATOMS: atom_id res chain seq x y z
N MET A 1 11.49 -21.17 14.03
CA MET A 1 10.33 -20.95 14.94
C MET A 1 9.07 -21.15 14.09
N THR A 2 7.91 -21.40 14.67
CA THR A 2 6.67 -21.67 13.91
C THR A 2 5.71 -20.50 14.03
N LEU A 3 4.72 -20.40 13.16
CA LEU A 3 3.66 -19.39 13.20
C LEU A 3 3.06 -19.24 14.61
N ASP A 4 2.82 -20.35 15.32
CA ASP A 4 2.23 -20.31 16.67
C ASP A 4 3.03 -19.49 17.66
N TYR A 5 4.36 -19.47 17.52
CA TYR A 5 5.24 -18.63 18.34
C TYR A 5 5.02 -17.14 18.07
N TYR A 6 4.67 -16.77 16.85
CA TYR A 6 4.54 -15.36 16.45
C TYR A 6 3.12 -14.81 16.51
N LYS A 7 2.07 -15.64 16.65
CA LYS A 7 0.66 -15.19 16.56
C LYS A 7 0.34 -13.94 17.38
N VAL A 8 0.77 -13.89 18.64
CA VAL A 8 0.52 -12.74 19.52
C VAL A 8 1.18 -11.48 18.95
N LYS A 9 2.46 -11.57 18.57
CA LYS A 9 3.22 -10.45 18.03
C LYS A 9 2.67 -9.99 16.67
N LEU A 10 2.25 -10.94 15.82
CA LEU A 10 1.63 -10.63 14.52
C LEU A 10 0.35 -9.84 14.73
N LYS A 11 -0.53 -10.29 15.63
CA LYS A 11 -1.77 -9.58 15.94
C LYS A 11 -1.49 -8.18 16.50
N GLU A 12 -0.64 -8.05 17.51
CA GLU A 12 -0.26 -6.76 18.10
C GLU A 12 0.33 -5.79 17.07
N THR A 13 1.13 -6.31 16.12
CA THR A 13 1.73 -5.49 15.06
C THR A 13 0.67 -5.09 14.03
N ALA A 14 -0.22 -6.00 13.63
CA ALA A 14 -1.30 -5.69 12.69
C ALA A 14 -2.27 -4.65 13.28
N ASP A 15 -2.64 -4.79 14.56
CA ASP A 15 -3.48 -3.82 15.28
C ASP A 15 -2.82 -2.41 15.32
N LYS A 16 -1.51 -2.35 15.59
CA LYS A 16 -0.77 -1.08 15.58
C LYS A 16 -0.64 -0.46 14.19
N LEU A 17 -0.43 -1.27 13.15
CA LEU A 17 -0.33 -0.79 11.78
C LEU A 17 -1.65 -0.21 11.28
N SER A 18 -2.79 -0.75 11.72
CA SER A 18 -4.13 -0.28 11.41
C SER A 18 -4.74 0.59 12.52
N GLU A 19 -3.91 1.18 13.38
CA GLU A 19 -4.36 2.05 14.46
C GLU A 19 -5.17 3.23 13.92
N PHE A 20 -6.26 3.58 14.62
CA PHE A 20 -7.11 4.71 14.29
C PHE A 20 -6.29 6.01 14.16
N LYS A 21 -6.58 6.81 13.17
CA LYS A 21 -5.87 8.07 12.83
C LYS A 21 -4.46 7.89 12.26
N LYS A 22 -4.02 6.69 11.97
CA LYS A 22 -2.72 6.48 11.36
C LYS A 22 -2.81 5.63 10.11
N GLY A 23 -1.87 5.84 9.20
CA GLY A 23 -1.73 5.04 8.01
C GLY A 23 -0.28 4.64 7.75
N ILE A 24 -0.01 4.13 6.58
CA ILE A 24 1.29 3.59 6.19
C ILE A 24 1.89 4.41 5.06
N LEU A 25 3.13 4.84 5.22
CA LEU A 25 3.92 5.49 4.18
C LEU A 25 4.56 4.40 3.30
N ALA A 26 4.18 4.34 2.02
CA ALA A 26 4.78 3.43 1.06
C ALA A 26 5.95 4.13 0.35
N VAL A 27 7.19 3.73 0.68
CA VAL A 27 8.46 4.25 0.11
C VAL A 27 9.30 3.10 -0.45
N ASP A 28 8.63 2.12 -0.98
CA ASP A 28 9.19 0.85 -1.45
C ASP A 28 9.45 0.81 -2.96
N GLU A 29 9.52 1.97 -3.60
CA GLU A 29 9.83 2.08 -5.01
C GLU A 29 11.17 1.38 -5.32
N SER A 30 11.15 0.53 -6.36
CA SER A 30 12.38 -0.03 -6.89
C SER A 30 13.31 1.07 -7.41
N THR A 31 14.60 0.78 -7.54
CA THR A 31 15.59 1.72 -8.09
C THR A 31 15.14 2.33 -9.43
N LYS A 32 14.49 1.53 -10.29
CA LYS A 32 13.94 2.01 -11.56
C LYS A 32 12.76 2.96 -11.37
N THR A 33 11.87 2.65 -10.44
CA THR A 33 10.66 3.44 -10.19
C THR A 33 10.97 4.77 -9.53
N ILE A 34 11.82 4.77 -8.49
CA ILE A 34 12.24 6.03 -7.85
C ILE A 34 13.06 6.90 -8.82
N GLY A 35 13.84 6.27 -9.72
CA GLY A 35 14.60 6.98 -10.74
C GLY A 35 13.72 7.78 -11.70
N LYS A 36 12.55 7.26 -12.08
CA LYS A 36 11.57 8.03 -12.88
C LYS A 36 11.09 9.27 -12.10
N ARG A 37 10.72 9.11 -10.83
CA ARG A 37 10.23 10.21 -10.00
C ARG A 37 11.30 11.28 -9.74
N LEU A 38 12.56 10.87 -9.51
CA LEU A 38 13.70 11.81 -9.36
C LEU A 38 13.96 12.55 -10.67
N SER A 39 13.82 11.89 -11.83
CA SER A 39 13.94 12.54 -13.14
C SER A 39 12.93 13.66 -13.35
N ASP A 40 11.70 13.51 -12.85
CA ASP A 40 10.62 14.52 -12.97
C ASP A 40 10.98 15.84 -12.26
N ILE A 41 11.88 15.79 -11.28
CA ILE A 41 12.42 16.94 -10.55
C ILE A 41 13.88 17.25 -10.91
N ASN A 42 14.40 16.71 -12.01
CA ASN A 42 15.77 16.87 -12.48
C ASN A 42 16.86 16.46 -11.48
N VAL A 43 16.60 15.44 -10.65
CA VAL A 43 17.56 14.84 -9.73
C VAL A 43 18.06 13.51 -10.31
N GLU A 44 19.38 13.32 -10.32
CA GLU A 44 20.00 12.09 -10.82
C GLU A 44 19.65 10.89 -9.91
N ASN A 45 19.41 9.73 -10.50
CA ASN A 45 19.12 8.48 -9.77
C ASN A 45 20.41 7.82 -9.27
N THR A 46 21.08 8.42 -8.30
CA THR A 46 22.23 7.82 -7.60
C THR A 46 21.78 7.19 -6.26
N GLU A 47 22.64 6.36 -5.67
CA GLU A 47 22.36 5.80 -4.34
C GLU A 47 22.27 6.89 -3.27
N GLU A 48 23.15 7.90 -3.36
CA GLU A 48 23.21 9.04 -2.45
C GLU A 48 21.92 9.87 -2.52
N ASN A 49 21.40 10.14 -3.71
CA ASN A 49 20.16 10.89 -3.88
C ASN A 49 18.94 10.11 -3.40
N ARG A 50 18.91 8.77 -3.60
CA ARG A 50 17.86 7.93 -3.05
C ARG A 50 17.92 7.87 -1.51
N GLN A 51 19.14 7.78 -0.96
CA GLN A 51 19.39 7.83 0.49
C GLN A 51 18.95 9.18 1.08
N ALA A 52 19.33 10.29 0.45
CA ALA A 52 18.98 11.63 0.90
C ALA A 52 17.46 11.83 0.90
N TYR A 53 16.78 11.47 -0.19
CA TYR A 53 15.33 11.57 -0.28
C TYR A 53 14.62 10.74 0.80
N ARG A 54 14.95 9.46 0.94
CA ARG A 54 14.34 8.58 1.94
C ARG A 54 14.71 8.96 3.37
N GLY A 55 15.94 9.44 3.56
CA GLY A 55 16.40 10.00 4.83
C GLY A 55 15.56 11.21 5.25
N MET A 56 15.32 12.14 4.33
CA MET A 56 14.45 13.30 4.55
C MET A 56 13.04 12.86 4.96
N LEU A 57 12.43 11.89 4.27
CA LEU A 57 11.10 11.37 4.65
C LEU A 57 11.09 10.82 6.09
N PHE A 58 12.11 10.05 6.48
CA PHE A 58 12.16 9.38 7.79
C PHE A 58 12.61 10.29 8.94
N THR A 59 13.14 11.46 8.64
CA THR A 59 13.51 12.48 9.63
C THR A 59 12.49 13.61 9.75
N THR A 60 11.37 13.54 8.99
CA THR A 60 10.29 14.51 9.11
C THR A 60 9.76 14.53 10.54
N PRO A 61 9.85 15.68 11.25
CA PRO A 61 9.41 15.79 12.63
C PRO A 61 7.93 15.48 12.78
N ASP A 62 7.56 14.82 13.89
CA ASP A 62 6.16 14.50 14.24
C ASP A 62 5.41 13.58 13.27
N LEU A 63 6.10 12.99 12.28
CA LEU A 63 5.49 12.08 11.31
C LEU A 63 4.81 10.88 11.99
N GLY A 64 5.38 10.36 13.07
CA GLY A 64 4.83 9.25 13.85
C GLY A 64 3.47 9.52 14.51
N ASN A 65 3.00 10.79 14.54
CA ASN A 65 1.66 11.12 14.99
C ASN A 65 0.58 10.67 13.98
N TYR A 66 0.94 10.54 12.69
CA TYR A 66 0.03 10.27 11.57
C TYR A 66 0.36 8.96 10.84
N ILE A 67 1.59 8.47 10.98
CA ILE A 67 2.09 7.28 10.27
C ILE A 67 2.43 6.19 11.29
N SER A 68 1.81 5.01 11.13
CA SER A 68 2.03 3.82 11.96
C SER A 68 3.16 2.94 11.45
N GLY A 69 3.38 2.91 10.13
CA GLY A 69 4.37 2.07 9.49
C GLY A 69 4.92 2.67 8.19
N ALA A 70 6.10 2.21 7.77
CA ALA A 70 6.69 2.59 6.49
C ALA A 70 7.16 1.33 5.75
N ILE A 71 6.75 1.17 4.47
CA ILE A 71 7.20 0.06 3.63
C ILE A 71 8.48 0.48 2.93
N LEU A 72 9.58 -0.22 3.19
CA LEU A 72 10.88 0.09 2.62
C LEU A 72 11.18 -0.79 1.40
N TYR A 73 12.04 -0.27 0.53
CA TYR A 73 12.76 -1.08 -0.45
C TYR A 73 14.00 -1.74 0.22
N GLU A 74 14.47 -2.88 -0.29
CA GLU A 74 15.56 -3.65 0.33
C GLU A 74 16.82 -2.81 0.56
N GLU A 75 17.25 -2.02 -0.43
CA GLU A 75 18.38 -1.08 -0.31
C GLU A 75 18.26 -0.23 0.96
N THR A 76 17.10 0.37 1.17
CA THR A 76 16.84 1.30 2.28
C THR A 76 16.83 0.62 3.64
N LEU A 77 16.35 -0.62 3.71
CA LEU A 77 16.33 -1.39 4.97
C LEU A 77 17.75 -1.56 5.54
N TYR A 78 18.75 -1.68 4.69
CA TYR A 78 20.16 -1.87 5.07
C TYR A 78 20.97 -0.57 5.09
N GLN A 79 20.42 0.55 4.59
CA GLN A 79 21.13 1.83 4.54
C GLN A 79 21.17 2.54 5.90
N LYS A 80 22.17 3.39 6.04
CA LYS A 80 22.29 4.36 7.13
C LYS A 80 21.94 5.76 6.63
N HIS A 81 21.41 6.57 7.50
CA HIS A 81 21.29 8.00 7.31
C HIS A 81 22.66 8.68 7.40
N VAL A 82 22.79 9.91 6.89
CA VAL A 82 24.06 10.67 6.87
C VAL A 82 24.69 10.91 8.24
N ASP A 83 23.92 10.84 9.31
CA ASP A 83 24.40 10.96 10.70
C ASP A 83 24.89 9.65 11.33
N GLY A 84 24.83 8.55 10.57
CA GLY A 84 25.31 7.23 10.98
C GLY A 84 24.26 6.29 11.60
N ASP A 85 23.08 6.79 11.97
CA ASP A 85 21.96 5.94 12.40
C ASP A 85 21.43 5.09 11.24
N SER A 86 20.87 3.91 11.51
CA SER A 86 20.18 3.15 10.47
C SER A 86 18.87 3.85 10.05
N MET A 87 18.41 3.62 8.80
CA MET A 87 17.09 4.10 8.37
C MET A 87 15.97 3.50 9.22
N VAL A 88 16.14 2.26 9.68
CA VAL A 88 15.24 1.58 10.61
C VAL A 88 15.17 2.31 11.95
N ASP A 89 16.32 2.76 12.51
CA ASP A 89 16.34 3.52 13.75
C ASP A 89 15.64 4.89 13.63
N LYS A 90 15.76 5.55 12.47
CA LYS A 90 15.05 6.82 12.23
C LYS A 90 13.53 6.65 12.34
N LEU A 91 12.98 5.59 11.79
CA LEU A 91 11.56 5.26 11.88
C LEU A 91 11.15 4.86 13.31
N THR A 92 11.89 3.94 13.92
CA THR A 92 11.52 3.40 15.24
C THR A 92 11.60 4.45 16.35
N LYS A 93 12.52 5.42 16.27
CA LYS A 93 12.60 6.57 17.19
C LYS A 93 11.34 7.44 17.18
N GLN A 94 10.59 7.43 16.08
CA GLN A 94 9.30 8.13 15.94
C GLN A 94 8.08 7.22 16.21
N GLY A 95 8.31 5.96 16.59
CA GLY A 95 7.24 4.98 16.80
C GLY A 95 6.65 4.43 15.48
N ILE A 96 7.31 4.67 14.34
CA ILE A 96 6.91 4.16 13.03
C ILE A 96 7.50 2.77 12.84
N ILE A 97 6.65 1.79 12.54
CA ILE A 97 7.03 0.39 12.35
C ILE A 97 7.68 0.21 10.98
N PRO A 98 8.93 -0.31 10.89
CA PRO A 98 9.53 -0.62 9.60
C PRO A 98 8.93 -1.85 8.95
N GLY A 99 8.67 -1.78 7.65
CA GLY A 99 8.23 -2.88 6.81
C GLY A 99 9.07 -3.00 5.56
N ILE A 100 8.85 -4.04 4.78
CA ILE A 100 9.68 -4.39 3.63
C ILE A 100 8.86 -4.91 2.45
N LYS A 101 9.12 -4.40 1.25
CA LYS A 101 8.65 -5.00 0.00
C LYS A 101 9.48 -6.26 -0.28
N VAL A 102 8.82 -7.41 -0.35
CA VAL A 102 9.52 -8.70 -0.51
C VAL A 102 9.34 -9.36 -1.87
N ASP A 103 8.38 -8.90 -2.68
CA ASP A 103 8.25 -9.37 -4.06
C ASP A 103 9.45 -8.91 -4.93
N LYS A 104 9.73 -9.68 -5.97
CA LYS A 104 10.82 -9.43 -6.94
C LYS A 104 10.30 -8.99 -8.30
N GLY A 105 9.12 -8.36 -8.33
CA GLY A 105 8.51 -7.77 -9.51
C GLY A 105 7.70 -8.74 -10.34
N LEU A 106 6.97 -8.14 -11.28
CA LEU A 106 6.04 -8.81 -12.16
C LEU A 106 6.75 -9.58 -13.29
N LYS A 107 6.16 -10.72 -13.66
CA LYS A 107 6.59 -11.57 -14.78
C LYS A 107 5.36 -11.93 -15.61
N PRO A 108 5.49 -12.06 -16.95
CA PRO A 108 4.41 -12.57 -17.79
C PRO A 108 3.90 -13.93 -17.30
N LEU A 109 2.59 -14.10 -17.24
CA LEU A 109 1.96 -15.36 -16.86
C LEU A 109 1.77 -16.23 -18.10
N VAL A 110 2.60 -17.25 -18.26
CA VAL A 110 2.55 -18.15 -19.42
C VAL A 110 1.24 -18.93 -19.42
N GLY A 111 0.55 -18.90 -20.54
CA GLY A 111 -0.76 -19.57 -20.72
C GLY A 111 -1.97 -18.71 -20.36
N ALA A 112 -1.75 -17.50 -19.85
CA ALA A 112 -2.78 -16.48 -19.62
C ALA A 112 -2.86 -15.50 -20.81
N LEU A 113 -3.65 -14.43 -20.68
CA LEU A 113 -3.72 -13.37 -21.68
C LEU A 113 -2.37 -12.60 -21.73
N GLU A 114 -2.06 -12.00 -22.89
CA GLU A 114 -0.74 -11.40 -23.17
C GLU A 114 -0.29 -10.37 -22.12
N HIS A 115 -1.22 -9.59 -21.57
CA HIS A 115 -0.93 -8.55 -20.58
C HIS A 115 -0.92 -9.04 -19.13
N GLU A 116 -1.32 -10.30 -18.89
CA GLU A 116 -1.44 -10.84 -17.53
C GLU A 116 -0.11 -11.26 -16.95
N THR A 117 0.03 -11.00 -15.66
CA THR A 117 1.29 -11.18 -14.94
C THR A 117 1.07 -11.92 -13.62
N PHE A 118 2.16 -12.47 -13.11
CA PHE A 118 2.27 -12.91 -11.71
C PHE A 118 3.48 -12.24 -11.05
N CYS A 119 3.51 -12.24 -9.73
CA CYS A 119 4.63 -11.65 -8.99
C CYS A 119 5.62 -12.73 -8.56
N SER A 120 6.91 -12.54 -8.89
CA SER A 120 7.98 -13.47 -8.54
C SER A 120 8.57 -13.18 -7.14
N GLY A 121 9.30 -14.14 -6.56
CA GLY A 121 10.05 -13.95 -5.32
C GLY A 121 9.67 -14.88 -4.17
N LEU A 122 8.84 -15.91 -4.41
CA LEU A 122 8.47 -16.90 -3.39
C LEU A 122 9.63 -17.82 -3.00
N ASP A 123 10.54 -18.11 -3.95
CA ASP A 123 11.69 -18.97 -3.69
C ASP A 123 12.62 -18.32 -2.67
N GLY A 124 12.97 -19.05 -1.62
CA GLY A 124 13.81 -18.57 -0.52
C GLY A 124 13.19 -17.42 0.30
N LEU A 125 11.87 -17.22 0.23
CA LEU A 125 11.22 -16.09 0.88
C LEU A 125 11.27 -16.20 2.41
N THR A 126 11.10 -17.38 2.98
CA THR A 126 11.11 -17.55 4.44
C THR A 126 12.47 -17.18 5.04
N GLU A 127 13.55 -17.59 4.39
CA GLU A 127 14.91 -17.25 4.80
C GLU A 127 15.15 -15.75 4.70
N ARG A 128 14.83 -15.12 3.57
CA ARG A 128 14.93 -13.65 3.42
C ARG A 128 14.07 -12.89 4.42
N ALA A 129 12.86 -13.37 4.69
CA ALA A 129 11.97 -12.75 5.67
C ALA A 129 12.53 -12.81 7.08
N SER A 130 13.24 -13.89 7.44
CA SER A 130 13.96 -14.00 8.71
C SER A 130 15.09 -12.98 8.81
N ASP A 131 15.88 -12.81 7.76
CA ASP A 131 16.94 -11.80 7.69
C ASP A 131 16.36 -10.37 7.81
N TYR A 132 15.25 -10.10 7.16
CA TYR A 132 14.57 -8.80 7.27
C TYR A 132 14.00 -8.54 8.67
N TYR A 133 13.48 -9.59 9.33
CA TYR A 133 13.02 -9.48 10.71
C TYR A 133 14.16 -9.14 11.66
N GLU A 134 15.32 -9.76 11.50
CA GLU A 134 16.53 -9.47 12.28
C GLU A 134 17.05 -8.05 12.01
N GLN A 135 16.92 -7.55 10.77
CA GLN A 135 17.26 -6.18 10.40
C GLN A 135 16.30 -5.14 10.97
N GLY A 136 15.17 -5.55 11.54
CA GLY A 136 14.23 -4.66 12.23
C GLY A 136 12.88 -4.51 11.55
N ALA A 137 12.63 -5.12 10.39
CA ALA A 137 11.31 -5.16 9.79
C ALA A 137 10.31 -5.93 10.67
N ARG A 138 9.04 -5.52 10.67
CA ARG A 138 7.96 -6.17 11.43
C ARG A 138 6.75 -6.50 10.57
N PHE A 139 6.72 -6.01 9.35
CA PHE A 139 5.73 -6.37 8.35
C PHE A 139 6.33 -6.44 6.96
N ALA A 140 5.65 -7.12 6.06
CA ALA A 140 6.06 -7.28 4.67
C ALA A 140 4.92 -6.87 3.74
N LYS A 141 5.26 -6.52 2.49
CA LYS A 141 4.28 -6.20 1.47
C LYS A 141 4.60 -6.98 0.19
N TRP A 142 3.54 -7.48 -0.45
CA TRP A 142 3.60 -8.12 -1.75
C TRP A 142 2.43 -7.65 -2.61
N ARG A 143 2.73 -7.14 -3.79
CA ARG A 143 1.77 -6.62 -4.75
C ARG A 143 1.50 -7.64 -5.84
N ALA A 144 0.24 -7.97 -6.08
CA ALA A 144 -0.24 -8.62 -7.28
C ALA A 144 -1.01 -7.60 -8.12
N VAL A 145 -0.94 -7.70 -9.44
CA VAL A 145 -1.56 -6.75 -10.36
C VAL A 145 -2.48 -7.49 -11.32
N LEU A 146 -3.73 -7.03 -11.39
CA LEU A 146 -4.74 -7.52 -12.34
C LEU A 146 -5.31 -6.33 -13.11
N GLN A 147 -5.64 -6.57 -14.36
CA GLN A 147 -6.19 -5.55 -15.26
C GLN A 147 -7.55 -6.01 -15.79
N ILE A 148 -8.52 -5.08 -15.80
CA ILE A 148 -9.83 -5.32 -16.41
C ILE A 148 -9.71 -5.07 -17.89
N THR A 149 -10.11 -6.07 -18.70
CA THR A 149 -10.17 -6.00 -20.16
C THR A 149 -11.44 -6.71 -20.62
N GLU A 150 -11.74 -6.70 -21.93
CA GLU A 150 -12.89 -7.41 -22.48
C GLU A 150 -12.92 -8.90 -22.06
N ASP A 151 -11.76 -9.56 -22.07
CA ASP A 151 -11.61 -10.99 -21.77
C ASP A 151 -10.98 -11.27 -20.38
N GLY A 152 -10.58 -10.24 -19.65
CA GLY A 152 -9.80 -10.38 -18.41
C GLY A 152 -10.32 -9.59 -17.21
N PRO A 153 -9.81 -9.88 -16.01
CA PRO A 153 -8.75 -10.85 -15.74
C PRO A 153 -9.23 -12.30 -15.88
N SER A 154 -8.38 -13.15 -16.48
CA SER A 154 -8.67 -14.58 -16.65
C SER A 154 -8.73 -15.33 -15.32
N ASP A 155 -9.41 -16.49 -15.30
CA ASP A 155 -9.42 -17.38 -14.13
C ASP A 155 -8.00 -17.79 -13.72
N LEU A 156 -7.14 -18.04 -14.70
CA LEU A 156 -5.74 -18.41 -14.45
C LEU A 156 -4.99 -17.29 -13.73
N ALA A 157 -5.12 -16.04 -14.19
CA ALA A 157 -4.46 -14.89 -13.57
C ALA A 157 -4.97 -14.64 -12.14
N ILE A 158 -6.29 -14.76 -11.93
CA ILE A 158 -6.88 -14.60 -10.59
C ILE A 158 -6.37 -15.68 -9.64
N GLN A 159 -6.40 -16.95 -10.06
CA GLN A 159 -5.97 -18.08 -9.22
C GLN A 159 -4.47 -18.01 -8.90
N GLU A 160 -3.61 -17.76 -9.89
CA GLU A 160 -2.15 -17.68 -9.68
C GLU A 160 -1.79 -16.55 -8.72
N ASN A 161 -2.35 -15.36 -8.91
CA ASN A 161 -2.07 -14.22 -8.05
C ASN A 161 -2.65 -14.40 -6.63
N ALA A 162 -3.85 -14.98 -6.50
CA ALA A 162 -4.44 -15.31 -5.20
C ALA A 162 -3.59 -16.35 -4.44
N TRP A 163 -3.13 -17.39 -5.13
CA TRP A 163 -2.28 -18.41 -4.55
C TRP A 163 -0.90 -17.87 -4.17
N GLY A 164 -0.32 -17.02 -5.03
CA GLY A 164 0.96 -16.33 -4.77
C GLY A 164 0.89 -15.44 -3.53
N LEU A 165 -0.17 -14.63 -3.39
CA LEU A 165 -0.41 -13.79 -2.22
C LEU A 165 -0.59 -14.61 -0.93
N ALA A 166 -1.30 -15.73 -0.99
CA ALA A 166 -1.51 -16.59 0.17
C ALA A 166 -0.21 -17.32 0.60
N ARG A 167 0.58 -17.83 -0.35
CA ARG A 167 1.88 -18.45 -0.07
C ARG A 167 2.87 -17.46 0.52
N TYR A 168 2.92 -16.26 -0.04
CA TYR A 168 3.72 -15.16 0.51
C TYR A 168 3.30 -14.86 1.95
N ALA A 169 2.00 -14.64 2.18
CA ALA A 169 1.50 -14.28 3.50
C ALA A 169 1.87 -15.33 4.55
N ARG A 170 1.70 -16.61 4.23
CA ARG A 170 2.08 -17.70 5.13
C ARG A 170 3.59 -17.74 5.39
N ALA A 171 4.42 -17.60 4.34
CA ALA A 171 5.87 -17.67 4.46
C ALA A 171 6.43 -16.57 5.38
N VAL A 172 5.94 -15.32 5.25
CA VAL A 172 6.44 -14.22 6.07
C VAL A 172 5.92 -14.27 7.51
N GLN A 173 4.73 -14.86 7.74
CA GLN A 173 4.23 -15.11 9.10
C GLN A 173 5.10 -16.12 9.87
N GLU A 174 5.66 -17.12 9.20
CA GLU A 174 6.62 -18.05 9.81
C GLU A 174 7.91 -17.35 10.27
N ALA A 175 8.26 -16.22 9.67
CA ALA A 175 9.37 -15.36 10.05
C ALA A 175 8.98 -14.23 11.03
N GLY A 176 7.70 -14.12 11.42
CA GLY A 176 7.22 -13.10 12.36
C GLY A 176 6.86 -11.75 11.75
N LEU A 177 6.74 -11.66 10.43
CA LEU A 177 6.33 -10.45 9.73
C LEU A 177 4.82 -10.48 9.42
N VAL A 178 4.12 -9.37 9.70
CA VAL A 178 2.73 -9.18 9.29
C VAL A 178 2.67 -9.01 7.77
N PRO A 179 1.95 -9.86 7.02
CA PRO A 179 1.78 -9.64 5.59
C PRO A 179 0.74 -8.56 5.30
N ILE A 180 1.11 -7.58 4.46
CA ILE A 180 0.17 -6.73 3.74
C ILE A 180 -0.10 -7.41 2.40
N ILE A 181 -1.33 -7.85 2.19
CA ILE A 181 -1.82 -8.55 1.01
C ILE A 181 -2.37 -7.50 0.04
N GLU A 182 -1.71 -7.29 -1.11
CA GLU A 182 -2.03 -6.21 -2.04
C GLU A 182 -2.51 -6.75 -3.41
N PRO A 183 -3.80 -7.15 -3.53
CA PRO A 183 -4.40 -7.47 -4.82
C PRO A 183 -4.88 -6.19 -5.50
N GLU A 184 -4.03 -5.56 -6.30
CA GLU A 184 -4.35 -4.32 -7.01
C GLU A 184 -5.07 -4.60 -8.31
N ILE A 185 -6.22 -3.94 -8.50
CA ILE A 185 -6.89 -3.81 -9.79
C ILE A 185 -6.48 -2.49 -10.40
N LEU A 186 -5.88 -2.52 -11.60
CA LEU A 186 -5.47 -1.32 -12.32
C LEU A 186 -6.69 -0.53 -12.79
N MET A 187 -6.53 0.79 -12.87
CA MET A 187 -7.56 1.71 -13.36
C MET A 187 -7.61 1.79 -14.89
N ASP A 188 -6.64 1.16 -15.58
CA ASP A 188 -6.56 1.21 -17.05
C ASP A 188 -7.84 0.69 -17.69
N GLY A 189 -8.40 1.43 -18.66
CA GLY A 189 -9.59 1.06 -19.42
C GLY A 189 -10.80 1.97 -19.20
N ASP A 190 -11.93 1.61 -19.82
CA ASP A 190 -13.18 2.36 -19.85
C ASP A 190 -14.32 1.69 -19.07
N HIS A 191 -14.00 0.71 -18.23
CA HIS A 191 -14.96 -0.06 -17.47
C HIS A 191 -15.67 0.77 -16.39
N SER A 192 -16.92 0.40 -16.09
CA SER A 192 -17.70 1.06 -15.05
C SER A 192 -17.28 0.65 -13.64
N ILE A 193 -17.68 1.45 -12.66
CA ILE A 193 -17.43 1.17 -11.23
C ILE A 193 -18.06 -0.17 -10.77
N GLU A 194 -19.21 -0.55 -11.34
CA GLU A 194 -19.86 -1.83 -11.07
C GLU A 194 -19.02 -3.00 -11.56
N THR A 195 -18.40 -2.85 -12.74
CA THR A 195 -17.46 -3.85 -13.28
C THR A 195 -16.26 -4.01 -12.36
N THR A 196 -15.66 -2.90 -11.91
CA THR A 196 -14.56 -2.92 -10.94
C THR A 196 -14.98 -3.64 -9.66
N SER A 197 -16.16 -3.31 -9.11
CA SER A 197 -16.71 -3.95 -7.91
C SER A 197 -16.84 -5.47 -8.08
N GLN A 198 -17.40 -5.93 -9.20
CA GLN A 198 -17.56 -7.36 -9.47
C GLN A 198 -16.22 -8.09 -9.57
N ILE A 199 -15.25 -7.51 -10.26
CA ILE A 199 -13.91 -8.09 -10.39
C ILE A 199 -13.18 -8.10 -9.04
N GLN A 200 -13.23 -7.01 -8.27
CA GLN A 200 -12.64 -6.95 -6.93
C GLN A 200 -13.23 -8.01 -6.01
N GLN A 201 -14.57 -8.18 -5.99
CA GLN A 201 -15.22 -9.23 -5.19
C GLN A 201 -14.70 -10.61 -5.57
N ARG A 202 -14.59 -10.89 -6.85
CA ARG A 202 -14.08 -12.18 -7.36
C ARG A 202 -12.63 -12.41 -6.94
N VAL A 203 -11.76 -11.42 -7.16
CA VAL A 203 -10.33 -11.50 -6.85
C VAL A 203 -10.10 -11.66 -5.34
N ILE A 204 -10.71 -10.79 -4.52
CA ILE A 204 -10.52 -10.81 -3.06
C ILE A 204 -11.07 -12.10 -2.44
N THR A 205 -12.20 -12.61 -2.96
CA THR A 205 -12.76 -13.90 -2.52
C THR A 205 -11.78 -15.06 -2.79
N GLU A 206 -11.17 -15.12 -3.98
CA GLU A 206 -10.16 -16.15 -4.28
C GLU A 206 -8.88 -15.97 -3.44
N VAL A 207 -8.46 -14.73 -3.15
CA VAL A 207 -7.34 -14.46 -2.25
C VAL A 207 -7.60 -15.02 -0.85
N TYR A 208 -8.76 -14.77 -0.25
CA TYR A 208 -9.05 -15.27 1.10
C TYR A 208 -9.32 -16.78 1.14
N LYS A 209 -9.89 -17.35 0.08
CA LYS A 209 -9.96 -18.80 -0.09
C LYS A 209 -8.56 -19.43 -0.11
N ALA A 210 -7.64 -18.86 -0.89
CA ALA A 210 -6.25 -19.30 -0.93
C ALA A 210 -5.55 -19.11 0.43
N CYS A 211 -5.78 -17.99 1.13
CA CYS A 211 -5.25 -17.75 2.48
C CYS A 211 -5.72 -18.82 3.46
N HIS A 212 -7.01 -19.20 3.43
CA HIS A 212 -7.54 -20.26 4.27
C HIS A 212 -6.85 -21.61 3.99
N LEU A 213 -6.71 -21.98 2.71
CA LEU A 213 -6.05 -23.22 2.30
C LEU A 213 -4.56 -23.27 2.68
N ASN A 214 -3.89 -22.14 2.70
CA ASN A 214 -2.49 -22.02 3.13
C ASN A 214 -2.32 -21.84 4.65
N GLY A 215 -3.40 -21.82 5.43
CA GLY A 215 -3.36 -21.67 6.88
C GLY A 215 -2.81 -20.32 7.34
N VAL A 216 -3.12 -19.25 6.60
CA VAL A 216 -2.75 -17.87 6.96
C VAL A 216 -3.53 -17.45 8.21
N TYR A 217 -2.85 -16.87 9.20
CA TYR A 217 -3.45 -16.31 10.40
C TYR A 217 -3.99 -14.90 10.09
N LEU A 218 -5.30 -14.78 9.87
CA LEU A 218 -5.92 -13.57 9.33
C LEU A 218 -5.83 -12.37 10.28
N GLU A 219 -5.92 -12.58 11.59
CA GLU A 219 -5.78 -11.54 12.61
C GLU A 219 -4.37 -10.91 12.65
N GLY A 220 -3.41 -11.56 12.01
CA GLY A 220 -2.05 -11.08 11.82
C GLY A 220 -1.77 -10.66 10.37
N THR A 221 -2.74 -10.12 9.65
CA THR A 221 -2.61 -9.61 8.26
C THR A 221 -3.21 -8.22 8.12
N LEU A 222 -2.88 -7.51 7.03
CA LEU A 222 -3.64 -6.37 6.52
C LEU A 222 -3.96 -6.57 5.05
N LEU A 223 -5.11 -6.05 4.62
CA LEU A 223 -5.47 -5.97 3.20
C LEU A 223 -5.10 -4.60 2.64
N LYS A 224 -4.49 -4.55 1.46
CA LYS A 224 -4.21 -3.31 0.72
C LYS A 224 -4.83 -3.35 -0.68
N PRO A 225 -6.13 -3.06 -0.79
CA PRO A 225 -6.82 -3.08 -2.07
C PRO A 225 -6.77 -1.73 -2.77
N SER A 226 -7.11 -1.71 -4.07
CA SER A 226 -7.54 -0.50 -4.75
C SER A 226 -8.89 -0.03 -4.18
N MET A 227 -9.16 1.27 -4.22
CA MET A 227 -10.52 1.78 -4.09
C MET A 227 -11.34 1.31 -5.30
N THR A 228 -12.64 1.16 -5.15
CA THR A 228 -13.54 0.77 -6.26
C THR A 228 -13.88 2.01 -7.06
N VAL A 229 -13.24 2.19 -8.21
CA VAL A 229 -13.41 3.32 -9.12
C VAL A 229 -13.65 2.82 -10.54
N SER A 230 -14.20 3.66 -11.39
CA SER A 230 -14.28 3.42 -12.83
C SER A 230 -12.89 3.41 -13.48
N GLY A 231 -12.81 2.91 -14.69
CA GLY A 231 -11.58 2.97 -15.49
C GLY A 231 -11.15 4.40 -15.81
N SER A 232 -9.85 4.60 -16.05
CA SER A 232 -9.28 5.93 -16.33
C SER A 232 -9.82 6.62 -17.58
N ASP A 233 -10.38 5.86 -18.50
CA ASP A 233 -10.98 6.35 -19.75
C ASP A 233 -12.52 6.47 -19.65
N ALA A 234 -13.12 6.06 -18.53
CA ALA A 234 -14.54 6.23 -18.21
C ALA A 234 -14.80 7.60 -17.55
N PRO A 235 -16.06 8.07 -17.52
CA PRO A 235 -16.43 9.22 -16.69
C PRO A 235 -16.10 9.00 -15.23
N GLU A 236 -15.57 10.03 -14.57
CA GLU A 236 -15.24 9.98 -13.14
C GLU A 236 -16.52 9.90 -12.29
N ASP A 237 -16.51 9.00 -11.31
CA ASP A 237 -17.57 8.88 -10.32
C ASP A 237 -17.39 9.90 -9.20
N ASP A 238 -18.49 10.35 -8.59
CA ASP A 238 -18.40 11.19 -7.39
C ASP A 238 -17.90 10.43 -6.16
N ALA A 239 -17.40 11.16 -5.19
CA ALA A 239 -16.76 10.59 -4.01
C ALA A 239 -17.71 9.73 -3.16
N GLU A 240 -19.00 10.09 -3.08
CA GLU A 240 -20.01 9.33 -2.34
C GLU A 240 -20.24 7.96 -3.00
N THR A 241 -20.34 7.95 -4.33
CA THR A 241 -20.50 6.73 -5.13
C THR A 241 -19.28 5.80 -4.97
N VAL A 242 -18.06 6.34 -5.10
CA VAL A 242 -16.81 5.59 -4.90
C VAL A 242 -16.74 5.00 -3.48
N ALA A 243 -17.03 5.80 -2.47
CA ALA A 243 -16.99 5.38 -1.07
C ALA A 243 -17.98 4.26 -0.79
N LYS A 244 -19.23 4.43 -1.18
CA LYS A 244 -20.30 3.43 -1.01
C LYS A 244 -19.95 2.14 -1.72
N MET A 245 -19.58 2.21 -3.00
CA MET A 245 -19.24 1.03 -3.79
C MET A 245 -18.04 0.29 -3.21
N THR A 246 -17.01 1.02 -2.73
CA THR A 246 -15.83 0.43 -2.11
C THR A 246 -16.19 -0.31 -0.81
N VAL A 247 -16.90 0.32 0.10
CA VAL A 247 -17.27 -0.30 1.39
C VAL A 247 -18.19 -1.50 1.18
N GLU A 248 -19.20 -1.40 0.31
CA GLU A 248 -20.10 -2.50 -0.01
C GLU A 248 -19.36 -3.69 -0.65
N THR A 249 -18.41 -3.41 -1.56
CA THR A 249 -17.56 -4.44 -2.18
C THR A 249 -16.79 -5.22 -1.13
N LEU A 250 -16.12 -4.51 -0.22
CA LEU A 250 -15.32 -5.12 0.84
C LEU A 250 -16.16 -5.93 1.83
N LEU A 251 -17.34 -5.44 2.21
CA LEU A 251 -18.26 -6.16 3.10
C LEU A 251 -18.72 -7.53 2.55
N ARG A 252 -18.68 -7.70 1.23
CA ARG A 252 -19.06 -8.97 0.58
C ARG A 252 -17.94 -10.01 0.54
N CYS A 253 -16.68 -9.60 0.64
CA CYS A 253 -15.56 -10.50 0.33
C CYS A 253 -14.42 -10.50 1.35
N VAL A 254 -14.34 -9.54 2.28
CA VAL A 254 -13.25 -9.47 3.27
C VAL A 254 -13.69 -10.06 4.60
N PRO A 255 -12.97 -11.06 5.15
CA PRO A 255 -13.28 -11.63 6.46
C PRO A 255 -13.17 -10.60 7.59
N ALA A 256 -14.11 -10.65 8.54
CA ALA A 256 -14.09 -9.78 9.73
C ALA A 256 -12.90 -10.02 10.67
N ALA A 257 -12.18 -11.13 10.50
CA ALA A 257 -10.97 -11.44 11.26
C ALA A 257 -9.75 -10.57 10.87
N VAL A 258 -9.79 -9.92 9.70
CA VAL A 258 -8.73 -9.00 9.25
C VAL A 258 -8.84 -7.70 10.06
N PRO A 259 -7.77 -7.23 10.75
CA PRO A 259 -7.90 -6.08 11.64
C PRO A 259 -8.03 -4.73 10.92
N GLY A 260 -7.46 -4.61 9.71
CA GLY A 260 -7.49 -3.35 8.99
C GLY A 260 -7.34 -3.47 7.49
N ILE A 261 -7.90 -2.48 6.79
CA ILE A 261 -7.78 -2.29 5.35
C ILE A 261 -7.08 -0.96 5.11
N VAL A 262 -5.95 -1.00 4.41
CA VAL A 262 -5.10 0.16 4.12
C VAL A 262 -5.05 0.37 2.62
N PHE A 263 -5.85 1.28 2.09
CA PHE A 263 -6.00 1.48 0.65
C PHE A 263 -4.70 1.91 -0.03
N LEU A 264 -4.45 1.44 -1.24
CA LEU A 264 -3.49 2.07 -2.15
C LEU A 264 -4.12 3.30 -2.81
N SER A 265 -3.31 4.24 -3.28
CA SER A 265 -3.79 5.42 -4.00
C SER A 265 -3.89 5.20 -5.52
N GLY A 266 -3.21 4.21 -6.06
CA GLY A 266 -3.22 3.90 -7.50
C GLY A 266 -2.80 5.11 -8.34
N GLY A 267 -3.68 5.54 -9.23
CA GLY A 267 -3.52 6.73 -10.07
C GLY A 267 -4.26 7.97 -9.58
N LEU A 268 -4.93 7.90 -8.43
CA LEU A 268 -5.68 9.01 -7.86
C LEU A 268 -4.77 10.18 -7.51
N SER A 269 -5.27 11.41 -7.66
CA SER A 269 -4.59 12.61 -7.16
C SER A 269 -4.45 12.59 -5.65
N GLU A 270 -3.65 13.48 -5.09
CA GLU A 270 -3.52 13.63 -3.63
C GLU A 270 -4.86 13.97 -2.99
N ASP A 271 -5.65 14.84 -3.62
CA ASP A 271 -6.97 15.24 -3.14
C ASP A 271 -8.00 14.12 -3.26
N GLN A 272 -8.13 13.48 -4.42
CA GLN A 272 -9.04 12.35 -4.61
C GLN A 272 -8.80 11.24 -3.60
N ALA A 273 -7.52 10.86 -3.37
CA ALA A 273 -7.19 9.81 -2.41
C ALA A 273 -7.65 10.13 -0.98
N SER A 274 -7.51 11.39 -0.55
CA SER A 274 -7.96 11.85 0.77
C SER A 274 -9.48 11.96 0.84
N THR A 275 -10.10 12.54 -0.19
CA THR A 275 -11.56 12.74 -0.26
C THR A 275 -12.30 11.40 -0.27
N TYR A 276 -11.87 10.45 -1.09
CA TYR A 276 -12.52 9.13 -1.15
C TYR A 276 -12.37 8.36 0.17
N LEU A 277 -11.20 8.43 0.81
CA LEU A 277 -11.01 7.82 2.14
C LEU A 277 -11.91 8.45 3.19
N ASN A 278 -12.06 9.79 3.17
CA ASN A 278 -12.95 10.53 4.07
C ASN A 278 -14.41 10.10 3.91
N GLU A 279 -14.90 10.03 2.67
CA GLU A 279 -16.27 9.60 2.40
C GLU A 279 -16.50 8.13 2.76
N MET A 280 -15.50 7.24 2.56
CA MET A 280 -15.59 5.86 3.06
C MET A 280 -15.77 5.77 4.58
N GLN A 281 -15.15 6.68 5.35
CA GLN A 281 -15.39 6.74 6.81
C GLN A 281 -16.82 7.17 7.12
N HIS A 282 -17.37 8.15 6.41
CA HIS A 282 -18.76 8.57 6.58
C HIS A 282 -19.73 7.40 6.28
N VAL A 283 -19.50 6.68 5.18
CA VAL A 283 -20.27 5.46 4.84
C VAL A 283 -20.14 4.41 5.94
N ALA A 284 -18.91 4.12 6.40
CA ALA A 284 -18.66 3.11 7.44
C ALA A 284 -19.35 3.46 8.78
N MET A 285 -19.40 4.75 9.16
CA MET A 285 -20.10 5.21 10.36
C MET A 285 -21.61 5.02 10.27
N THR A 286 -22.21 5.10 9.07
CA THR A 286 -23.64 4.84 8.87
C THR A 286 -23.99 3.36 8.87
N LEU A 287 -23.02 2.50 8.47
CA LEU A 287 -23.17 1.07 8.36
C LEU A 287 -22.64 0.38 9.63
N SER A 288 -23.34 0.30 10.71
CA SER A 288 -22.91 -0.22 12.02
C SER A 288 -22.20 -1.61 12.04
N ASN A 289 -21.90 -2.20 10.89
CA ASN A 289 -21.34 -3.54 10.71
C ASN A 289 -20.00 -3.58 9.96
N VAL A 290 -19.29 -2.47 9.82
CA VAL A 290 -17.92 -2.46 9.24
C VAL A 290 -16.93 -2.89 10.32
N PRO A 291 -16.30 -4.10 10.20
CA PRO A 291 -15.51 -4.66 11.30
C PRO A 291 -14.03 -4.22 11.28
N TRP A 292 -13.58 -3.59 10.21
CA TRP A 292 -12.17 -3.22 10.01
C TRP A 292 -11.93 -1.74 10.26
N ASN A 293 -10.72 -1.40 10.68
CA ASN A 293 -10.25 -0.04 10.55
C ASN A 293 -9.92 0.24 9.08
N LEU A 294 -10.52 1.29 8.51
CA LEU A 294 -10.22 1.76 7.16
C LEU A 294 -9.18 2.87 7.26
N SER A 295 -8.07 2.72 6.52
CA SER A 295 -6.98 3.68 6.53
C SER A 295 -6.24 3.68 5.18
N PHE A 296 -5.06 4.22 5.12
CA PHE A 296 -4.27 4.40 3.91
C PHE A 296 -2.90 3.72 3.98
N SER A 297 -2.42 3.29 2.82
CA SER A 297 -1.02 2.93 2.59
C SER A 297 -0.59 3.57 1.27
N PHE A 298 -0.36 4.88 1.32
CA PHE A 298 -0.13 5.68 0.13
C PHE A 298 1.35 5.84 -0.18
N GLY A 299 1.67 5.81 -1.46
CA GLY A 299 2.96 6.19 -2.02
C GLY A 299 2.86 7.57 -2.65
N ARG A 300 2.38 7.65 -3.90
CA ARG A 300 2.27 8.90 -4.66
C ARG A 300 1.43 9.96 -3.95
N ALA A 301 0.27 9.60 -3.42
CA ALA A 301 -0.62 10.55 -2.74
C ALA A 301 -0.07 11.11 -1.40
N LEU A 302 1.03 10.56 -0.87
CA LEU A 302 1.78 11.15 0.25
C LEU A 302 3.05 11.88 -0.19
N GLN A 303 3.62 11.50 -1.33
CA GLN A 303 4.98 11.89 -1.69
C GLN A 303 5.05 12.87 -2.86
N HIS A 304 3.99 13.06 -3.65
CA HIS A 304 4.07 13.85 -4.88
C HIS A 304 4.46 15.31 -4.59
N SER A 305 3.68 16.02 -3.78
CA SER A 305 4.00 17.38 -3.36
C SER A 305 5.30 17.44 -2.56
N CYS A 306 5.54 16.49 -1.66
CA CYS A 306 6.77 16.40 -0.89
C CYS A 306 8.03 16.31 -1.77
N LEU A 307 8.01 15.46 -2.80
CA LEU A 307 9.13 15.29 -3.73
C LEU A 307 9.42 16.57 -4.52
N ARG A 308 8.39 17.27 -4.97
CA ARG A 308 8.49 18.54 -5.70
C ARG A 308 9.07 19.65 -4.82
N GLU A 309 8.57 19.79 -3.59
CA GLU A 309 9.04 20.78 -2.63
C GLU A 309 10.48 20.50 -2.18
N TRP A 310 10.84 19.23 -1.95
CA TRP A 310 12.23 18.87 -1.64
C TRP A 310 13.18 19.21 -2.80
N SER A 311 12.79 18.92 -4.04
CA SER A 311 13.52 19.21 -5.28
C SER A 311 15.04 18.90 -5.25
N GLY A 312 15.45 17.94 -4.42
CA GLY A 312 16.84 17.49 -4.25
C GLY A 312 17.66 18.31 -3.24
N VAL A 313 17.16 19.42 -2.70
CA VAL A 313 17.94 20.37 -1.90
C VAL A 313 17.24 20.95 -0.68
N ASP A 314 15.91 21.08 -0.68
CA ASP A 314 15.18 21.72 0.42
C ASP A 314 14.48 20.69 1.32
N GLU A 315 15.24 20.13 2.28
CA GLU A 315 14.68 19.17 3.24
C GLU A 315 13.54 19.76 4.06
N LYS A 316 13.62 21.05 4.41
CA LYS A 316 12.59 21.70 5.23
C LYS A 316 11.26 21.80 4.49
N ALA A 317 11.28 22.20 3.23
CA ALA A 317 10.08 22.25 2.39
C ALA A 317 9.51 20.84 2.19
N GLY A 318 10.36 19.84 1.94
CA GLY A 318 9.95 18.43 1.87
C GLY A 318 9.29 17.94 3.16
N HIS A 319 9.85 18.23 4.33
CA HIS A 319 9.27 17.88 5.64
C HIS A 319 7.88 18.50 5.83
N ILE A 320 7.70 19.79 5.52
CA ILE A 320 6.42 20.49 5.65
C ILE A 320 5.38 19.82 4.77
N ALA A 321 5.68 19.62 3.49
CA ALA A 321 4.74 19.04 2.54
C ALA A 321 4.36 17.60 2.92
N LEU A 322 5.32 16.76 3.34
CA LEU A 322 5.01 15.40 3.80
C LEU A 322 4.12 15.40 5.04
N LEU A 323 4.41 16.25 6.02
CA LEU A 323 3.65 16.32 7.26
C LEU A 323 2.22 16.79 7.02
N GLU A 324 2.02 17.77 6.13
CA GLU A 324 0.70 18.27 5.72
C GLU A 324 -0.12 17.15 5.06
N ARG A 325 0.47 16.41 4.12
CA ARG A 325 -0.21 15.28 3.48
C ARG A 325 -0.51 14.13 4.45
N ALA A 326 0.43 13.82 5.35
CA ALA A 326 0.24 12.79 6.37
C ALA A 326 -0.91 13.16 7.33
N ARG A 327 -0.99 14.44 7.75
CA ARG A 327 -2.07 14.95 8.57
C ARG A 327 -3.41 14.89 7.85
N ALA A 328 -3.49 15.38 6.62
CA ALA A 328 -4.70 15.37 5.80
C ALA A 328 -5.27 13.94 5.64
N ASN A 329 -4.41 12.98 5.32
CA ASN A 329 -4.83 11.58 5.20
C ASN A 329 -5.22 10.94 6.55
N SER A 330 -4.56 11.36 7.64
CA SER A 330 -4.95 10.96 9.01
C SER A 330 -6.35 11.51 9.35
N GLU A 331 -6.64 12.76 9.05
CA GLU A 331 -7.96 13.37 9.21
C GLU A 331 -9.01 12.66 8.33
N ALA A 332 -8.67 12.33 7.07
CA ALA A 332 -9.51 11.57 6.16
C ALA A 332 -9.84 10.17 6.71
N SER A 333 -8.88 9.49 7.32
CA SER A 333 -9.11 8.18 7.96
C SER A 333 -10.06 8.22 9.17
N CYS A 334 -10.50 9.42 9.55
CA CYS A 334 -11.45 9.65 10.64
C CYS A 334 -12.76 10.30 10.18
N GLY A 335 -12.91 10.62 8.90
CA GLY A 335 -14.04 11.41 8.39
C GLY A 335 -13.99 12.88 8.80
N LEU A 336 -12.81 13.42 9.03
CA LEU A 336 -12.58 14.80 9.51
C LEU A 336 -11.83 15.67 8.49
N TYR A 337 -11.52 15.13 7.31
CA TYR A 337 -10.84 15.87 6.25
C TYR A 337 -11.79 16.93 5.69
N ALA A 338 -11.40 18.18 5.83
CA ALA A 338 -12.06 19.29 5.16
C ALA A 338 -11.18 19.68 3.96
N ASN A 339 -11.73 19.61 2.76
CA ASN A 339 -11.02 20.01 1.54
C ASN A 339 -10.39 21.39 1.77
N SER A 340 -9.06 21.43 1.82
CA SER A 340 -8.34 22.69 1.86
C SER A 340 -8.15 23.15 0.40
N GLU A 341 -8.71 24.29 0.04
CA GLU A 341 -8.55 24.87 -1.29
C GLU A 341 -7.10 25.29 -1.60
N GLU A 342 -6.20 25.33 -0.60
CA GLU A 342 -4.82 25.76 -0.75
C GLU A 342 -3.83 24.59 -0.55
N GLY A 343 -3.01 24.31 -1.57
CA GLY A 343 -1.79 23.50 -1.47
C GLY A 343 -1.93 22.00 -1.76
N VAL A 344 -3.14 21.47 -2.03
CA VAL A 344 -3.33 20.05 -2.41
C VAL A 344 -3.35 19.90 -3.92
N SER A 345 -2.58 18.96 -4.45
CA SER A 345 -2.52 18.71 -5.90
C SER A 345 -3.73 17.90 -6.36
N ASN A 346 -4.47 18.48 -7.32
CA ASN A 346 -5.52 17.80 -8.08
C ASN A 346 -4.97 17.14 -9.36
N GLU A 347 -3.66 17.19 -9.57
CA GLU A 347 -3.00 16.54 -10.70
C GLU A 347 -3.18 15.03 -10.62
N SER A 348 -3.71 14.43 -11.69
CA SER A 348 -3.82 12.96 -11.78
C SER A 348 -2.43 12.33 -11.69
N LEU A 349 -2.27 11.36 -10.80
CA LEU A 349 -1.05 10.59 -10.64
C LEU A 349 -1.11 9.25 -11.41
N PHE A 350 -2.07 9.13 -12.31
CA PHE A 350 -2.25 7.94 -13.14
C PHE A 350 -1.06 7.75 -14.09
N VAL A 351 -0.60 6.53 -14.18
CA VAL A 351 0.41 6.07 -15.13
C VAL A 351 -0.13 4.80 -15.74
N SER A 352 -0.40 4.83 -17.05
CA SER A 352 -0.92 3.68 -17.78
C SER A 352 0.00 2.47 -17.65
N ASP A 353 -0.60 1.27 -17.50
CA ASP A 353 0.08 -0.02 -17.38
C ASP A 353 1.19 0.00 -16.30
N TYR A 354 0.86 0.51 -15.10
CA TYR A 354 1.82 0.73 -14.02
C TYR A 354 2.34 -0.60 -13.44
N LYS A 355 3.24 -1.21 -14.19
CA LYS A 355 3.96 -2.44 -13.83
C LYS A 355 5.41 -2.09 -13.49
N TYR A 356 5.88 -2.41 -12.28
CA TYR A 356 7.25 -2.14 -11.81
C TYR A 356 7.85 -3.34 -11.07
#